data_7deecd602bd85dceb00cc919bcf6c29f
#
_entry.id   7deecd602bd85dceb00cc919bcf6c29f
#
_cell.length_a   1.000
_cell.length_b   1.000
_cell.length_c   1.000
_cell.angle_alpha   90.00
_cell.angle_beta   90.00
_cell.angle_gamma   90.00
#
_symmetry.space_group_name_H-M   'P 1'
#
loop_
_entity.id
_entity.type
_entity.pdbx_description
1 polymer ?
#
loop_
_entity_poly.entity_id
_entity_poly.type
_entity_poly.pdbx_seq_one_letter_code
_entity_poly.pdbx_strand_id
1 'polypeptide(L)'
;MIADLYDKDAPKTVENFEKLANSGFYDGVKFHRVIPDFVLQGGDPLSRDLPAGDPRIGTGGPGYKIKCETAGNPRTHEVGALSMAHAGKDTGGSQFFIVLSDANCRHLNGVHTVFGKVVEGLDVMKKIQKNDVINSVRVA
;
A
#
# COMPACT_ATOMS: atom_id res chain seq x y z
N MET A 1 -7.79 11.71 1.23
CA MET A 1 -7.55 11.11 -0.11
C MET A 1 -8.64 10.09 -0.41
N ILE A 2 -9.03 10.01 -1.67
CA ILE A 2 -9.98 9.01 -2.16
C ILE A 2 -9.30 8.22 -3.26
N ALA A 3 -9.49 6.90 -3.25
CA ALA A 3 -8.92 6.00 -4.24
C ALA A 3 -9.99 5.08 -4.81
N ASP A 4 -9.87 4.77 -6.09
CA ASP A 4 -10.61 3.68 -6.71
C ASP A 4 -9.84 2.38 -6.50
N LEU A 5 -10.57 1.29 -6.28
CA LEU A 5 -10.00 -0.05 -6.15
C LEU A 5 -10.33 -0.88 -7.39
N TYR A 6 -9.36 -1.65 -7.85
CA TYR A 6 -9.45 -2.44 -9.09
C TYR A 6 -9.86 -3.88 -8.77
N ASP A 7 -11.09 -4.07 -8.32
CA ASP A 7 -11.61 -5.36 -7.88
C ASP A 7 -11.70 -6.41 -9.01
N LYS A 8 -11.79 -5.97 -10.26
CA LYS A 8 -11.80 -6.87 -11.42
C LYS A 8 -10.40 -7.35 -11.80
N ASP A 9 -9.39 -6.50 -11.61
CA ASP A 9 -8.01 -6.81 -12.01
C ASP A 9 -7.21 -7.48 -10.89
N ALA A 10 -7.58 -7.21 -9.63
CA ALA A 10 -6.92 -7.76 -8.44
C ALA A 10 -7.96 -8.13 -7.35
N PRO A 11 -8.85 -9.09 -7.62
CA PRO A 11 -10.00 -9.36 -6.75
C PRO A 11 -9.62 -9.80 -5.35
N LYS A 12 -8.63 -10.65 -5.19
CA LYS A 12 -8.21 -11.16 -3.89
C LYS A 12 -7.47 -10.09 -3.08
N THR A 13 -6.66 -9.30 -3.74
CA THR A 13 -5.93 -8.18 -3.13
C THR A 13 -6.90 -7.11 -2.62
N VAL A 14 -7.89 -6.75 -3.44
CA VAL A 14 -8.92 -5.77 -3.05
C VAL A 14 -9.78 -6.31 -1.91
N GLU A 15 -10.21 -7.56 -1.97
CA GLU A 15 -10.97 -8.20 -0.89
C GLU A 15 -10.22 -8.16 0.44
N ASN A 16 -8.92 -8.49 0.41
CA ASN A 16 -8.06 -8.43 1.59
C ASN A 16 -7.92 -7.00 2.12
N PHE A 17 -7.66 -6.05 1.25
CA PHE A 17 -7.51 -4.65 1.63
C PHE A 17 -8.81 -4.11 2.24
N GLU A 18 -9.95 -4.38 1.62
CA GLU A 18 -11.26 -3.99 2.12
C GLU A 18 -11.54 -4.56 3.51
N LYS A 19 -11.30 -5.85 3.70
CA LYS A 19 -11.46 -6.52 4.98
C LYS A 19 -10.62 -5.86 6.07
N LEU A 20 -9.34 -5.63 5.80
CA LEU A 20 -8.43 -5.00 6.75
C LEU A 20 -8.84 -3.55 7.04
N ALA A 21 -9.13 -2.77 6.01
CA ALA A 21 -9.53 -1.38 6.14
C ALA A 21 -10.79 -1.23 7.00
N ASN A 22 -11.83 -2.00 6.68
CA ASN A 22 -13.12 -1.88 7.36
C ASN A 22 -13.12 -2.48 8.77
N SER A 23 -12.16 -3.32 9.11
CA SER A 23 -11.97 -3.82 10.47
C SER A 23 -11.21 -2.85 11.38
N GLY A 24 -10.71 -1.74 10.85
CA GLY A 24 -9.89 -0.79 11.59
C GLY A 24 -8.42 -1.18 11.70
N PHE A 25 -7.97 -2.17 10.95
CA PHE A 25 -6.59 -2.66 11.00
C PHE A 25 -5.56 -1.56 10.72
N TYR A 26 -5.86 -0.65 9.81
CA TYR A 26 -4.96 0.43 9.42
C TYR A 26 -5.05 1.68 10.31
N ASP A 27 -5.99 1.73 11.25
CA ASP A 27 -6.16 2.90 12.12
C ASP A 27 -4.91 3.06 13.00
N GLY A 28 -4.27 4.21 12.93
CA GLY A 28 -3.08 4.53 13.71
C GLY A 28 -1.75 4.02 13.17
N VAL A 29 -1.74 3.23 12.08
CA VAL A 29 -0.48 2.84 11.45
C VAL A 29 0.14 4.00 10.69
N LYS A 30 1.44 3.95 10.42
CA LYS A 30 2.18 5.05 9.86
C LYS A 30 2.69 4.74 8.45
N PHE A 31 2.96 5.79 7.69
CA PHE A 31 3.81 5.69 6.51
C PHE A 31 5.26 5.61 6.98
N HIS A 32 5.72 4.42 7.30
CA HIS A 32 7.04 4.20 7.89
C HIS A 32 8.21 4.35 6.91
N ARG A 33 7.92 4.35 5.60
CA ARG A 33 8.93 4.50 4.56
C ARG A 33 8.42 5.46 3.50
N VAL A 34 9.08 6.61 3.39
CA VAL A 34 8.77 7.63 2.39
C VAL A 34 10.04 7.95 1.64
N ILE A 35 10.05 7.67 0.34
CA ILE A 35 11.17 7.96 -0.54
C ILE A 35 10.68 8.96 -1.60
N PRO A 36 11.14 10.22 -1.56
CA PRO A 36 10.74 11.22 -2.55
C PRO A 36 10.97 10.73 -3.98
N ASP A 37 10.04 11.06 -4.87
CA ASP A 37 10.07 10.66 -6.27
C ASP A 37 10.07 9.14 -6.49
N PHE A 38 9.63 8.38 -5.50
CA PHE A 38 9.52 6.94 -5.60
C PHE A 38 8.20 6.47 -5.00
N VAL A 39 8.12 6.22 -3.69
CA VAL A 39 6.92 5.65 -3.05
C VAL A 39 6.69 6.18 -1.64
N LEU A 40 5.42 6.08 -1.20
CA LEU A 40 4.99 6.17 0.20
C LEU A 40 4.56 4.77 0.62
N GLN A 41 5.19 4.16 1.60
CA GLN A 41 4.87 2.81 2.06
C GLN A 41 4.33 2.83 3.50
N GLY A 42 3.24 2.12 3.70
CA GLY A 42 2.60 1.98 5.00
C GLY A 42 1.86 0.66 5.15
N GLY A 43 1.05 0.54 6.20
CA GLY A 43 0.21 -0.63 6.42
C GLY A 43 0.82 -1.71 7.31
N ASP A 44 1.98 -1.45 7.92
CA ASP A 44 2.58 -2.35 8.90
C ASP A 44 2.03 -2.04 10.30
N PRO A 45 1.34 -2.99 10.96
CA PRO A 45 0.83 -2.77 12.32
C PRO A 45 1.93 -2.49 13.33
N LEU A 46 3.15 -2.95 13.10
CA LEU A 46 4.28 -2.65 13.97
C LEU A 46 4.62 -1.15 13.99
N SER A 47 4.29 -0.42 12.94
CA SER A 47 4.51 1.03 12.91
C SER A 47 3.62 1.78 13.91
N ARG A 48 2.50 1.19 14.31
CA ARG A 48 1.62 1.70 15.37
C ARG A 48 2.10 1.26 16.75
N ASP A 49 2.50 0.00 16.88
CA ASP A 49 2.72 -0.66 18.17
C ASP A 49 4.15 -0.45 18.70
N LEU A 50 5.10 -0.13 17.85
CA LEU A 50 6.50 0.07 18.21
C LEU A 50 6.91 1.54 18.05
N PRO A 51 7.93 2.00 18.81
CA PRO A 51 8.44 3.37 18.63
C PRO A 51 9.03 3.57 17.23
N ALA A 52 8.93 4.81 16.74
CA ALA A 52 9.51 5.18 15.47
C ALA A 52 11.01 4.86 15.44
N GLY A 53 11.48 4.27 14.35
CA GLY A 53 12.87 3.87 14.20
C GLY A 53 13.18 2.46 14.71
N ASP A 54 12.22 1.74 15.30
CA ASP A 54 12.43 0.34 15.69
C ASP A 54 12.73 -0.49 14.43
N PRO A 55 13.82 -1.28 14.43
CA PRO A 55 14.25 -2.02 13.24
C PRO A 55 13.27 -3.12 12.78
N ARG A 56 12.32 -3.51 13.61
CA ARG A 56 11.29 -4.48 13.24
C ARG A 56 10.20 -3.87 12.36
N ILE A 57 10.03 -2.54 12.36
CA ILE A 57 9.05 -1.86 11.52
C ILE A 57 9.40 -2.11 10.05
N GLY A 58 8.41 -2.53 9.28
CA GLY A 58 8.57 -2.96 7.89
C GLY A 58 8.48 -4.48 7.72
N THR A 59 8.48 -5.24 8.82
CA THR A 59 8.42 -6.70 8.79
C THR A 59 7.06 -7.27 9.19
N GLY A 60 6.13 -6.45 9.64
CA GLY A 60 4.83 -6.88 10.14
C GLY A 60 3.78 -7.05 9.05
N GLY A 61 2.69 -7.68 9.44
CA GLY A 61 1.56 -7.93 8.56
C GLY A 61 0.36 -8.47 9.33
N PRO A 62 -0.66 -8.99 8.63
CA PRO A 62 -1.91 -9.42 9.24
C PRO A 62 -1.88 -10.84 9.82
N GLY A 63 -0.74 -11.53 9.76
CA GLY A 63 -0.60 -12.90 10.22
C GLY A 63 -0.81 -13.96 9.14
N TYR A 64 -0.96 -13.54 7.90
CA TYR A 64 -1.10 -14.41 6.73
C TYR A 64 -0.49 -13.74 5.50
N LYS A 65 -0.38 -14.49 4.41
CA LYS A 65 0.12 -13.99 3.12
C LYS A 65 -0.93 -14.18 2.04
N ILE A 66 -0.88 -13.29 1.04
CA ILE A 66 -1.74 -13.36 -0.15
C ILE A 66 -0.88 -13.52 -1.40
N LYS A 67 -1.44 -14.15 -2.42
CA LYS A 67 -0.76 -14.34 -3.71
C LYS A 67 -0.75 -13.05 -4.52
N CYS A 68 0.29 -12.88 -5.31
CA CYS A 68 0.34 -11.80 -6.30
C CYS A 68 -0.73 -12.00 -7.37
N GLU A 69 -1.31 -10.89 -7.81
CA GLU A 69 -2.30 -10.87 -8.89
C GLU A 69 -1.76 -10.01 -10.03
N THR A 70 -0.59 -10.36 -10.51
CA THR A 70 0.09 -9.65 -11.61
C THR A 70 -0.21 -10.26 -12.97
N ALA A 71 -0.42 -11.57 -13.06
CA ALA A 71 -0.77 -12.24 -14.31
C ALA A 71 -2.15 -11.76 -14.80
N GLY A 72 -2.22 -11.25 -16.02
CA GLY A 72 -3.45 -10.72 -16.60
C GLY A 72 -3.92 -9.39 -16.04
N ASN A 73 -3.19 -8.78 -15.11
CA ASN A 73 -3.49 -7.47 -14.56
C ASN A 73 -2.84 -6.40 -15.45
N PRO A 74 -3.64 -5.55 -16.14
CA PRO A 74 -3.10 -4.55 -17.07
C PRO A 74 -2.62 -3.27 -16.38
N ARG A 75 -2.82 -3.14 -15.07
CA ARG A 75 -2.50 -1.92 -14.34
C ARG A 75 -1.01 -1.76 -14.14
N THR A 76 -0.55 -0.52 -14.23
CA THR A 76 0.86 -0.16 -14.09
C THR A 76 1.08 0.76 -12.90
N HIS A 77 2.34 0.93 -12.51
CA HIS A 77 2.74 1.79 -11.40
C HIS A 77 2.83 3.26 -11.87
N GLU A 78 1.70 3.86 -12.15
CA GLU A 78 1.59 5.30 -12.44
C GLU A 78 1.43 6.11 -11.15
N VAL A 79 1.66 7.41 -11.22
CA VAL A 79 1.50 8.29 -10.04
C VAL A 79 0.12 8.11 -9.42
N GLY A 80 0.09 7.89 -8.10
CA GLY A 80 -1.13 7.64 -7.35
C GLY A 80 -1.55 6.19 -7.28
N ALA A 81 -0.90 5.27 -8.00
CA ALA A 81 -1.23 3.85 -7.94
C ALA A 81 -1.02 3.29 -6.54
N LEU A 82 -1.96 2.45 -6.11
CA LEU A 82 -1.85 1.64 -4.89
C LEU A 82 -1.34 0.26 -5.29
N SER A 83 -0.27 -0.19 -4.67
CA SER A 83 0.35 -1.47 -4.97
C SER A 83 0.75 -2.20 -3.69
N MET A 84 0.77 -3.53 -3.73
CA MET A 84 1.12 -4.33 -2.56
C MET A 84 2.62 -4.47 -2.39
N ALA A 85 3.10 -4.10 -1.20
CA ALA A 85 4.45 -4.40 -0.79
C ALA A 85 4.58 -5.88 -0.43
N HIS A 86 5.72 -6.48 -0.72
CA HIS A 86 6.03 -7.86 -0.36
C HIS A 86 7.54 -8.09 -0.28
N ALA A 87 7.94 -9.19 0.32
CA ALA A 87 9.33 -9.64 0.44
C ALA A 87 9.67 -10.76 -0.56
N GLY A 88 9.03 -10.74 -1.72
CA GLY A 88 9.14 -11.73 -2.78
C GLY A 88 7.76 -12.16 -3.26
N LYS A 89 7.71 -13.01 -4.27
CA LYS A 89 6.45 -13.48 -4.86
C LYS A 89 5.57 -14.15 -3.82
N ASP A 90 4.27 -13.79 -3.81
CA ASP A 90 3.23 -14.40 -2.98
C ASP A 90 3.47 -14.24 -1.47
N THR A 91 4.13 -13.14 -1.06
CA THR A 91 4.37 -12.84 0.36
C THR A 91 3.70 -11.56 0.85
N GLY A 92 2.83 -10.96 0.06
CA GLY A 92 2.07 -9.77 0.46
C GLY A 92 1.13 -10.06 1.63
N GLY A 93 0.81 -9.03 2.41
CA GLY A 93 -0.08 -9.15 3.56
C GLY A 93 -0.92 -7.88 3.74
N SER A 94 -0.43 -6.94 4.53
CA SER A 94 -1.13 -5.68 4.80
C SER A 94 -0.38 -4.45 4.28
N GLN A 95 0.93 -4.52 4.09
CA GLN A 95 1.70 -3.37 3.65
C GLN A 95 1.43 -3.04 2.20
N PHE A 96 1.28 -1.75 1.92
CA PHE A 96 1.07 -1.22 0.58
C PHE A 96 1.91 0.02 0.36
N PHE A 97 2.05 0.42 -0.88
CA PHE A 97 2.69 1.68 -1.21
C PHE A 97 1.89 2.46 -2.24
N ILE A 98 2.07 3.77 -2.21
CA ILE A 98 1.48 4.70 -3.18
C ILE A 98 2.61 5.23 -4.04
N VAL A 99 2.43 5.19 -5.34
CA VAL A 99 3.45 5.58 -6.32
C VAL A 99 3.54 7.10 -6.44
N LEU A 100 4.76 7.63 -6.37
CA LEU A 100 5.04 9.06 -6.55
C LEU A 100 5.63 9.40 -7.92
N SER A 101 6.12 8.43 -8.67
CA SER A 101 6.73 8.64 -9.99
C SER A 101 6.54 7.42 -10.88
N ASP A 102 5.98 7.63 -12.07
CA ASP A 102 5.83 6.58 -13.09
C ASP A 102 7.20 6.03 -13.50
N ALA A 103 8.12 6.92 -13.84
CA ALA A 103 9.43 6.54 -14.37
C ALA A 103 10.23 5.73 -13.36
N ASN A 104 10.23 6.15 -12.09
CA ASN A 104 11.02 5.50 -11.04
C ASN A 104 10.39 4.22 -10.50
N CYS A 105 9.12 3.93 -10.83
CA CYS A 105 8.41 2.73 -10.42
C CYS A 105 8.15 1.74 -11.56
N ARG A 106 8.62 2.03 -12.76
CA ARG A 106 8.36 1.20 -13.94
C ARG A 106 8.86 -0.24 -13.78
N HIS A 107 9.98 -0.43 -13.09
CA HIS A 107 10.56 -1.75 -12.83
C HIS A 107 9.69 -2.62 -11.90
N LEU A 108 8.70 -2.03 -11.22
CA LEU A 108 7.78 -2.75 -10.34
C LEU A 108 6.60 -3.37 -11.09
N ASN A 109 6.38 -2.95 -12.34
CA ASN A 109 5.29 -3.48 -13.17
C ASN A 109 5.47 -4.99 -13.39
N GLY A 110 4.41 -5.75 -13.18
CA GLY A 110 4.44 -7.21 -13.29
C GLY A 110 5.08 -7.92 -12.09
N VAL A 111 5.62 -7.20 -11.12
CA VAL A 111 6.25 -7.75 -9.90
C VAL A 111 5.38 -7.55 -8.68
N HIS A 112 4.84 -6.36 -8.52
CA HIS A 112 3.91 -6.01 -7.43
C HIS A 112 2.50 -5.84 -7.96
N THR A 113 1.50 -6.23 -7.16
CA THR A 113 0.09 -6.15 -7.54
C THR A 113 -0.43 -4.73 -7.40
N VAL A 114 -0.73 -4.07 -8.50
CA VAL A 114 -1.46 -2.80 -8.52
C VAL A 114 -2.93 -3.09 -8.31
N PHE A 115 -3.54 -2.52 -7.27
CA PHE A 115 -4.92 -2.81 -6.91
C PHE A 115 -5.82 -1.58 -6.79
N GLY A 116 -5.30 -0.39 -7.02
CA GLY A 116 -6.08 0.84 -6.95
C GLY A 116 -5.30 2.06 -7.41
N LYS A 117 -5.96 3.21 -7.32
CA LYS A 117 -5.36 4.51 -7.67
C LYS A 117 -6.03 5.63 -6.90
N VAL A 118 -5.23 6.53 -6.36
CA VAL A 118 -5.71 7.78 -5.75
C VAL A 118 -6.30 8.66 -6.84
N VAL A 119 -7.57 9.06 -6.68
CA VAL A 119 -8.29 9.90 -7.64
C VAL A 119 -8.60 11.29 -7.09
N GLU A 120 -8.61 11.46 -5.77
CA GLU A 120 -8.76 12.76 -5.11
C GLU A 120 -7.74 12.89 -3.98
N GLY A 121 -7.20 14.09 -3.81
CA GLY A 121 -6.21 14.37 -2.76
C GLY A 121 -4.79 14.06 -3.17
N LEU A 122 -4.45 14.15 -4.45
CA LEU A 122 -3.07 14.00 -4.92
C LEU A 122 -2.14 15.04 -4.30
N ASP A 123 -2.63 16.23 -4.01
CA ASP A 123 -1.89 17.27 -3.30
C ASP A 123 -1.58 16.87 -1.85
N VAL A 124 -2.53 16.22 -1.18
CA VAL A 124 -2.33 15.66 0.18
C VAL A 124 -1.30 14.54 0.13
N MET A 125 -1.41 13.64 -0.85
CA MET A 125 -0.48 12.53 -1.05
C MET A 125 0.97 13.03 -1.13
N LYS A 126 1.19 14.12 -1.87
CA LYS A 126 2.53 14.69 -2.06
C LYS A 126 3.11 15.35 -0.81
N LYS A 127 2.29 15.64 0.19
CA LYS A 127 2.70 16.26 1.46
C LYS A 127 2.97 15.24 2.56
N ILE A 128 2.69 13.98 2.36
CA ILE A 128 2.90 12.94 3.37
C ILE A 128 4.40 12.78 3.62
N GLN A 129 4.76 12.75 4.90
CA GLN A 129 6.13 12.59 5.36
C GLN A 129 6.29 11.29 6.16
N LYS A 130 7.52 10.83 6.29
CA LYS A 130 7.84 9.64 7.08
C LYS A 130 7.25 9.74 8.49
N ASN A 131 6.61 8.68 8.91
CA ASN A 131 5.92 8.54 10.20
C ASN A 131 4.63 9.34 10.34
N ASP A 132 4.09 9.93 9.27
CA ASP A 132 2.74 10.48 9.29
C ASP A 132 1.74 9.36 9.57
N VAL A 133 0.76 9.66 10.43
CA VAL A 133 -0.21 8.69 10.91
C VAL A 133 -1.40 8.59 9.97
N ILE A 134 -1.81 7.35 9.68
CA ILE A 134 -3.07 7.06 9.01
C ILE A 134 -4.16 7.04 10.09
N ASN A 135 -5.08 8.01 10.05
CA ASN A 135 -6.17 8.07 11.03
C ASN A 135 -7.17 6.94 10.80
N SER A 136 -7.59 6.75 9.57
CA SER A 136 -8.49 5.65 9.21
C SER A 136 -8.46 5.37 7.72
N VAL A 137 -8.80 4.13 7.36
CA VAL A 137 -9.06 3.71 5.99
C VAL A 137 -10.38 2.98 5.99
N ARG A 138 -11.29 3.37 5.09
CA ARG A 138 -12.59 2.71 4.97
C ARG A 138 -12.93 2.51 3.50
N VAL A 139 -13.54 1.40 3.20
CA VAL A 139 -13.97 1.05 1.85
C VAL A 139 -15.50 1.02 1.81
N ALA A 140 -16.04 1.80 0.88
CA ALA A 140 -17.49 1.90 0.71
C ALA A 140 -18.06 0.69 -0.04
#